data_d06a2f6cb996793f0255b0fdf2223c52
#
_entry.id   d06a2f6cb996793f0255b0fdf2223c52
#
_cell.length_a   1.000
_cell.length_b   1.000
_cell.length_c   1.000
_cell.angle_alpha   90.00
_cell.angle_beta   90.00
_cell.angle_gamma   90.00
#
_symmetry.space_group_name_H-M   'P 1'
#
loop_
_entity.id
_entity.type
_entity.pdbx_description
1 polymer ?
#
loop_
_entity_poly.entity_id
_entity_poly.type
_entity_poly.pdbx_seq_one_letter_code
_entity_poly.pdbx_strand_id
1 'polypeptide(L)'
;RNHPPDILWGLGNENDWPNDFEEFDKDKIRTFMKELHDLSHEIDDTRMTCIRRCDFCKDIVDVYSPSIWAGWYRGMITDYKKVSYAEMQTVNRFLHVEWGGDSHARRHAEDPYLYLDAIETGKGADERAGDASLYGGKARASKDGEWSESYICNLIDWHLKEQETMSWLTGTAYWPFKDFSTPVRPENPVPYMNQKGVVERDLTPKESYYVFQSWWTTKPMVHIYGHTWPVRWGAEGEQRDIK
;
A
#
# COMPACT_ATOMS: atom_id res chain seq x y z
N ARG A 1 -10.16 8.46 23.93
CA ARG A 1 -11.11 9.57 23.78
C ARG A 1 -10.47 10.95 23.87
N ASN A 2 -9.49 11.15 24.74
CA ASN A 2 -8.84 12.45 24.97
C ASN A 2 -7.47 12.55 24.29
N HIS A 3 -7.32 11.96 23.09
CA HIS A 3 -6.10 12.02 22.29
C HIS A 3 -6.38 12.89 21.05
N PRO A 4 -6.02 14.19 21.03
CA PRO A 4 -6.27 15.07 19.90
C PRO A 4 -5.74 14.58 18.56
N PRO A 5 -4.63 13.78 18.48
CA PRO A 5 -4.15 13.22 17.22
C PRO A 5 -5.06 12.15 16.61
N ASP A 6 -5.95 11.53 17.38
CA ASP A 6 -6.88 10.54 16.84
C ASP A 6 -7.94 11.23 16.00
N ILE A 7 -7.99 10.88 14.71
CA ILE A 7 -8.88 11.53 13.74
C ILE A 7 -10.13 10.68 13.50
N LEU A 8 -9.97 9.35 13.43
CA LEU A 8 -11.00 8.38 13.09
C LEU A 8 -10.94 7.19 14.04
N TRP A 9 -12.09 6.55 14.27
CA TRP A 9 -12.17 5.25 14.94
C TRP A 9 -12.15 4.14 13.90
N GLY A 10 -11.03 3.40 13.82
CA GLY A 10 -10.90 2.22 12.96
C GLY A 10 -11.59 1.03 13.58
N LEU A 11 -12.69 0.55 12.96
CA LEU A 11 -13.48 -0.57 13.49
C LEU A 11 -12.98 -1.93 13.04
N GLY A 12 -12.25 -1.98 11.93
CA GLY A 12 -11.75 -3.24 11.39
C GLY A 12 -10.83 -3.05 10.19
N ASN A 13 -10.21 -4.15 9.81
CA ASN A 13 -9.36 -4.26 8.63
C ASN A 13 -9.53 -5.64 7.99
N GLU A 14 -9.89 -5.67 6.71
CA GLU A 14 -9.97 -6.91 5.91
C GLU A 14 -10.89 -8.01 6.48
N ASN A 15 -11.97 -7.63 7.15
CA ASN A 15 -12.93 -8.59 7.73
C ASN A 15 -13.73 -9.38 6.68
N ASP A 16 -13.36 -9.30 5.41
CA ASP A 16 -13.95 -10.01 4.28
C ASP A 16 -13.10 -11.19 3.76
N TRP A 17 -12.09 -11.62 4.51
CA TRP A 17 -11.33 -12.83 4.23
C TRP A 17 -11.97 -14.06 4.88
N PRO A 18 -12.54 -15.02 4.08
CA PRO A 18 -13.19 -16.20 4.65
C PRO A 18 -12.27 -17.07 5.50
N ASN A 19 -10.99 -17.16 5.12
CA ASN A 19 -10.02 -18.04 5.79
C ASN A 19 -9.55 -17.51 7.16
N ASP A 20 -9.92 -16.28 7.52
CA ASP A 20 -9.59 -15.71 8.84
C ASP A 20 -10.62 -16.10 9.90
N PHE A 21 -11.67 -16.84 9.53
CA PHE A 21 -12.77 -17.23 10.40
C PHE A 21 -12.94 -18.76 10.42
N GLU A 22 -13.29 -19.31 11.57
CA GLU A 22 -13.72 -20.71 11.67
C GLU A 22 -15.05 -20.92 10.89
N GLU A 23 -15.95 -19.94 10.97
CA GLU A 23 -17.20 -19.89 10.22
C GLU A 23 -17.36 -18.48 9.64
N PHE A 24 -17.23 -18.35 8.31
CA PHE A 24 -17.42 -17.07 7.63
C PHE A 24 -18.89 -16.77 7.40
N ASP A 25 -19.41 -15.80 8.12
CA ASP A 25 -20.80 -15.35 8.05
C ASP A 25 -20.84 -13.83 7.88
N LYS A 26 -21.21 -13.37 6.69
CA LYS A 26 -21.28 -11.94 6.35
C LYS A 26 -22.28 -11.18 7.21
N ASP A 27 -23.41 -11.79 7.55
CA ASP A 27 -24.46 -11.12 8.30
C ASP A 27 -24.06 -10.94 9.76
N LYS A 28 -23.37 -11.92 10.34
CA LYS A 28 -22.77 -11.78 11.68
C LYS A 28 -21.71 -10.70 11.72
N ILE A 29 -20.83 -10.65 10.69
CA ILE A 29 -19.80 -9.60 10.58
C ILE A 29 -20.44 -8.22 10.45
N ARG A 30 -21.45 -8.07 9.58
CA ARG A 30 -22.20 -6.80 9.43
C ARG A 30 -22.86 -6.37 10.73
N THR A 31 -23.52 -7.29 11.42
CA THR A 31 -24.15 -7.02 12.73
C THR A 31 -23.12 -6.51 13.73
N PHE A 32 -22.00 -7.20 13.86
CA PHE A 32 -20.93 -6.80 14.76
C PHE A 32 -20.32 -5.43 14.40
N MET A 33 -20.08 -5.17 13.11
CA MET A 33 -19.59 -3.88 12.65
C MET A 33 -20.57 -2.75 12.95
N LYS A 34 -21.87 -3.00 12.83
CA LYS A 34 -22.89 -2.02 13.17
C LYS A 34 -22.94 -1.75 14.67
N GLU A 35 -22.83 -2.77 15.51
CA GLU A 35 -22.76 -2.61 16.95
C GLU A 35 -21.54 -1.77 17.37
N LEU A 36 -20.36 -2.02 16.74
CA LEU A 36 -19.16 -1.22 16.99
C LEU A 36 -19.31 0.23 16.52
N HIS A 37 -19.94 0.45 15.36
CA HIS A 37 -20.23 1.78 14.85
C HIS A 37 -21.14 2.55 15.80
N ASP A 38 -22.27 1.97 16.18
CA ASP A 38 -23.27 2.59 17.06
C ASP A 38 -22.64 2.91 18.43
N LEU A 39 -21.90 1.94 19.03
CA LEU A 39 -21.20 2.13 20.30
C LEU A 39 -20.13 3.23 20.20
N SER A 40 -19.40 3.30 19.10
CA SER A 40 -18.38 4.33 18.91
C SER A 40 -19.00 5.73 18.95
N HIS A 41 -20.14 5.93 18.29
CA HIS A 41 -20.86 7.19 18.29
C HIS A 41 -21.57 7.49 19.64
N GLU A 42 -22.01 6.46 20.36
CA GLU A 42 -22.52 6.64 21.73
C GLU A 42 -21.45 7.15 22.68
N ILE A 43 -20.21 6.62 22.56
CA ILE A 43 -19.09 6.99 23.42
C ILE A 43 -18.44 8.32 22.99
N ASP A 44 -18.33 8.56 21.67
CA ASP A 44 -17.67 9.71 21.09
C ASP A 44 -18.35 10.13 19.78
N ASP A 45 -19.20 11.13 19.86
CA ASP A 45 -19.93 11.73 18.74
C ASP A 45 -19.09 12.75 17.93
N THR A 46 -17.84 12.97 18.32
CA THR A 46 -16.95 13.96 17.69
C THR A 46 -16.09 13.40 16.57
N ARG A 47 -15.96 12.09 16.46
CA ARG A 47 -15.12 11.41 15.46
C ARG A 47 -15.93 10.43 14.66
N MET A 48 -15.55 10.32 13.38
CA MET A 48 -16.12 9.37 12.45
C MET A 48 -15.51 7.99 12.62
N THR A 49 -16.28 6.96 12.30
CA THR A 49 -15.82 5.57 12.21
C THR A 49 -15.29 5.25 10.82
N CYS A 50 -14.35 4.33 10.73
CA CYS A 50 -13.84 3.87 9.44
C CYS A 50 -13.51 2.38 9.45
N ILE A 51 -13.44 1.82 8.26
CA ILE A 51 -12.94 0.46 8.00
C ILE A 51 -12.06 0.47 6.74
N ARG A 52 -10.98 -0.27 6.76
CA ARG A 52 -10.20 -0.55 5.57
C ARG A 52 -10.59 -1.92 5.06
N ARG A 53 -11.11 -1.95 3.81
CA ARG A 53 -11.62 -3.12 3.11
C ARG A 53 -12.66 -3.90 3.94
N CYS A 54 -13.68 -4.26 3.41
CA CYS A 54 -14.84 -5.07 3.76
C CYS A 54 -16.04 -4.50 3.02
N ASP A 55 -16.12 -4.76 1.71
CA ASP A 55 -17.09 -4.11 0.82
C ASP A 55 -18.53 -4.25 1.28
N PHE A 56 -18.87 -5.37 1.91
CA PHE A 56 -20.21 -5.57 2.43
C PHE A 56 -20.49 -4.84 3.77
N CYS A 57 -19.53 -4.06 4.29
CA CYS A 57 -19.71 -3.19 5.46
C CYS A 57 -19.57 -1.70 5.14
N LYS A 58 -19.35 -1.33 3.86
CA LYS A 58 -19.06 0.05 3.47
C LYS A 58 -20.20 1.03 3.70
N ASP A 59 -21.44 0.54 3.82
CA ASP A 59 -22.64 1.30 4.12
C ASP A 59 -22.89 1.49 5.63
N ILE A 60 -22.10 0.83 6.49
CA ILE A 60 -22.24 0.87 7.95
C ILE A 60 -21.39 2.00 8.54
N VAL A 61 -20.17 2.15 8.06
CA VAL A 61 -19.18 3.10 8.59
C VAL A 61 -19.30 4.48 7.94
N ASP A 62 -18.79 5.51 8.61
CA ASP A 62 -18.81 6.86 8.06
C ASP A 62 -17.82 7.07 6.93
N VAL A 63 -16.64 6.45 7.02
CA VAL A 63 -15.54 6.56 6.08
C VAL A 63 -15.08 5.18 5.65
N TYR A 64 -14.94 4.96 4.36
CA TYR A 64 -14.49 3.69 3.81
C TYR A 64 -13.18 3.84 3.05
N SER A 65 -12.26 2.91 3.27
CA SER A 65 -11.04 2.78 2.49
C SER A 65 -11.04 1.48 1.70
N PRO A 66 -11.22 1.53 0.37
CA PRO A 66 -11.13 0.34 -0.46
C PRO A 66 -9.68 -0.18 -0.57
N SER A 67 -9.52 -1.40 -1.07
CA SER A 67 -8.21 -2.00 -1.32
C SER A 67 -7.69 -1.56 -2.69
N ILE A 68 -6.77 -0.59 -2.69
CA ILE A 68 -6.14 -0.05 -3.92
C ILE A 68 -4.64 -0.29 -3.85
N TRP A 69 -4.18 -1.27 -4.62
CA TRP A 69 -2.78 -1.70 -4.69
C TRP A 69 -2.23 -1.58 -6.12
N ALA A 70 -2.54 -0.46 -6.79
CA ALA A 70 -2.08 -0.20 -8.14
C ALA A 70 -0.54 -0.22 -8.21
N GLY A 71 -0.01 -0.98 -9.16
CA GLY A 71 1.43 -1.16 -9.32
C GLY A 71 2.07 -2.16 -8.37
N TRP A 72 1.29 -2.84 -7.52
CA TRP A 72 1.84 -3.91 -6.67
C TRP A 72 1.05 -5.21 -6.84
N TYR A 73 -0.14 -5.33 -6.22
CA TYR A 73 -1.01 -6.49 -6.41
C TYR A 73 -1.88 -6.37 -7.66
N ARG A 74 -2.04 -5.19 -8.23
CA ARG A 74 -2.93 -4.92 -9.38
C ARG A 74 -2.31 -3.93 -10.35
N GLY A 75 -2.42 -4.20 -11.64
CA GLY A 75 -2.09 -3.27 -12.70
C GLY A 75 -0.70 -2.62 -12.61
N MET A 76 -0.59 -1.48 -13.23
CA MET A 76 0.62 -0.67 -13.26
C MET A 76 0.53 0.51 -12.28
N ILE A 77 1.67 1.11 -11.95
CA ILE A 77 1.72 2.31 -11.09
C ILE A 77 0.90 3.46 -11.68
N THR A 78 0.83 3.55 -13.01
CA THR A 78 0.06 4.57 -13.76
C THR A 78 -1.45 4.42 -13.64
N ASP A 79 -1.95 3.28 -13.17
CA ASP A 79 -3.38 3.04 -12.97
C ASP A 79 -3.93 3.70 -11.70
N TYR A 80 -3.07 4.17 -10.80
CA TYR A 80 -3.41 4.57 -9.44
C TYR A 80 -4.57 5.57 -9.37
N LYS A 81 -4.47 6.69 -10.07
CA LYS A 81 -5.50 7.74 -10.05
C LYS A 81 -6.84 7.26 -10.62
N LYS A 82 -6.80 6.53 -11.71
CA LYS A 82 -8.00 6.00 -12.38
C LYS A 82 -8.73 5.00 -11.49
N VAL A 83 -8.01 4.07 -10.90
CA VAL A 83 -8.58 3.06 -9.98
C VAL A 83 -9.13 3.74 -8.73
N SER A 84 -8.38 4.66 -8.13
CA SER A 84 -8.80 5.41 -6.95
C SER A 84 -10.07 6.22 -7.22
N TYR A 85 -10.17 6.87 -8.38
CA TYR A 85 -11.36 7.62 -8.76
C TYR A 85 -12.58 6.70 -8.91
N ALA A 86 -12.42 5.53 -9.53
CA ALA A 86 -13.51 4.57 -9.68
C ALA A 86 -14.00 4.05 -8.31
N GLU A 87 -13.11 3.75 -7.39
CA GLU A 87 -13.46 3.31 -6.04
C GLU A 87 -14.13 4.43 -5.24
N MET A 88 -13.65 5.66 -5.34
CA MET A 88 -14.25 6.82 -4.68
C MET A 88 -15.72 7.03 -5.08
N GLN A 89 -16.10 6.73 -6.32
CA GLN A 89 -17.49 6.84 -6.77
C GLN A 89 -18.44 5.84 -6.09
N THR A 90 -17.92 4.82 -5.43
CA THR A 90 -18.72 3.75 -4.80
C THR A 90 -19.00 3.98 -3.32
N VAL A 91 -18.46 5.07 -2.72
CA VAL A 91 -18.53 5.34 -1.29
C VAL A 91 -18.91 6.80 -1.02
N ASN A 92 -19.50 7.05 0.15
CA ASN A 92 -19.92 8.40 0.54
C ASN A 92 -18.73 9.27 0.96
N ARG A 93 -17.80 8.69 1.73
CA ARG A 93 -16.56 9.36 2.17
C ARG A 93 -15.41 8.42 1.95
N PHE A 94 -14.45 8.88 1.16
CA PHE A 94 -13.29 8.11 0.71
C PHE A 94 -12.04 8.48 1.48
N LEU A 95 -11.33 7.46 1.93
CA LEU A 95 -9.97 7.57 2.45
C LEU A 95 -9.13 6.46 1.83
N HIS A 96 -7.89 6.72 1.47
CA HIS A 96 -7.01 5.69 0.96
C HIS A 96 -5.93 5.36 1.98
N VAL A 97 -6.19 4.41 2.84
CA VAL A 97 -5.18 3.83 3.71
C VAL A 97 -4.71 2.50 3.13
N GLU A 98 -3.44 2.21 3.37
CA GLU A 98 -2.79 0.98 2.93
C GLU A 98 -2.54 0.90 1.42
N TRP A 99 -1.44 1.52 1.01
CA TRP A 99 -0.87 1.43 -0.33
C TRP A 99 0.64 1.26 -0.25
N GLY A 100 1.28 0.87 -1.35
CA GLY A 100 2.73 0.68 -1.43
C GLY A 100 3.13 -0.63 -2.11
N GLY A 101 4.21 -1.22 -1.67
CA GLY A 101 4.73 -2.49 -2.14
C GLY A 101 5.98 -2.91 -1.37
N ASP A 102 6.39 -4.16 -1.55
CA ASP A 102 7.61 -4.66 -0.91
C ASP A 102 8.86 -4.22 -1.66
N SER A 103 9.93 -4.01 -0.93
CA SER A 103 11.29 -3.88 -1.48
C SER A 103 12.29 -4.61 -0.60
N HIS A 104 13.18 -5.36 -1.25
CA HIS A 104 14.31 -5.93 -0.55
C HIS A 104 15.39 -4.86 -0.39
N ALA A 105 15.73 -4.56 0.85
CA ALA A 105 16.71 -3.51 1.17
C ALA A 105 18.04 -3.73 0.43
N ARG A 106 18.60 -2.65 -0.11
CA ARG A 106 19.83 -2.62 -0.91
C ARG A 106 19.77 -3.38 -2.25
N ARG A 107 18.60 -3.84 -2.67
CA ARG A 107 18.39 -4.37 -4.00
C ARG A 107 18.00 -3.26 -4.96
N HIS A 108 18.84 -3.01 -5.95
CA HIS A 108 18.67 -1.97 -6.96
C HIS A 108 18.61 -2.58 -8.36
N ALA A 109 17.97 -1.90 -9.29
CA ALA A 109 17.86 -2.32 -10.67
C ALA A 109 18.04 -1.14 -11.63
N GLU A 110 18.74 -1.39 -12.75
CA GLU A 110 18.86 -0.41 -13.83
C GLU A 110 17.52 -0.24 -14.56
N ASP A 111 16.81 -1.35 -14.79
CA ASP A 111 15.46 -1.36 -15.32
C ASP A 111 14.50 -2.02 -14.30
N PRO A 112 13.86 -1.22 -13.45
CA PRO A 112 12.96 -1.75 -12.44
C PRO A 112 11.64 -2.29 -13.01
N TYR A 113 11.38 -2.10 -14.30
CA TYR A 113 10.18 -2.59 -15.00
C TYR A 113 10.44 -3.88 -15.78
N LEU A 114 11.66 -4.37 -15.80
CA LEU A 114 11.98 -5.65 -16.39
C LEU A 114 11.06 -6.75 -15.82
N TYR A 115 10.56 -7.62 -16.69
CA TYR A 115 9.58 -8.70 -16.36
C TYR A 115 8.14 -8.23 -16.09
N LEU A 116 7.81 -6.95 -16.26
CA LEU A 116 6.46 -6.45 -16.02
C LEU A 116 5.63 -6.25 -17.30
N ASP A 117 6.15 -6.61 -18.46
CA ASP A 117 5.49 -6.44 -19.78
C ASP A 117 4.14 -7.16 -19.91
N ALA A 118 3.95 -8.24 -19.13
CA ALA A 118 2.72 -9.02 -19.13
C ALA A 118 1.61 -8.40 -18.26
N ILE A 119 1.87 -7.32 -17.54
CA ILE A 119 0.89 -6.69 -16.67
C ILE A 119 -0.10 -5.86 -17.50
N GLU A 120 -1.38 -6.18 -17.38
CA GLU A 120 -2.46 -5.44 -18.03
C GLU A 120 -2.78 -4.15 -17.28
N THR A 121 -2.66 -3.01 -17.96
CA THR A 121 -3.07 -1.71 -17.41
C THR A 121 -4.58 -1.62 -17.24
N GLY A 122 -5.03 -0.98 -16.16
CA GLY A 122 -6.45 -0.76 -15.88
C GLY A 122 -7.26 -2.00 -15.48
N LYS A 123 -6.61 -3.18 -15.43
CA LYS A 123 -7.22 -4.43 -14.98
C LYS A 123 -6.35 -5.02 -13.89
N GLY A 124 -6.70 -4.76 -12.65
CA GLY A 124 -5.99 -5.36 -11.55
C GLY A 124 -6.31 -6.84 -11.37
N ALA A 125 -5.36 -7.60 -10.82
CA ALA A 125 -5.66 -8.85 -10.17
C ALA A 125 -6.63 -8.59 -9.01
N ASP A 126 -7.69 -9.38 -8.90
CA ASP A 126 -8.52 -9.33 -7.70
C ASP A 126 -8.04 -10.43 -6.74
N GLU A 127 -7.34 -10.00 -5.69
CA GLU A 127 -6.88 -10.92 -4.66
C GLU A 127 -8.02 -11.75 -4.05
N ARG A 128 -9.23 -11.24 -4.05
CA ARG A 128 -10.43 -11.94 -3.55
C ARG A 128 -10.96 -13.01 -4.51
N ALA A 129 -10.62 -12.90 -5.79
CA ALA A 129 -11.03 -13.84 -6.83
C ALA A 129 -9.99 -14.95 -7.11
N GLY A 130 -9.11 -15.24 -6.15
CA GLY A 130 -8.08 -16.26 -6.29
C GLY A 130 -6.76 -15.77 -6.89
N ASP A 131 -6.67 -14.51 -7.27
CA ASP A 131 -5.42 -13.86 -7.68
C ASP A 131 -4.52 -13.46 -6.48
N ALA A 132 -4.97 -13.76 -5.26
CA ALA A 132 -4.21 -13.57 -4.04
C ALA A 132 -3.01 -14.52 -3.92
N SER A 133 -3.02 -15.62 -4.66
CA SER A 133 -1.90 -16.55 -4.68
C SER A 133 -0.62 -15.86 -5.15
N LEU A 134 0.43 -15.99 -4.39
CA LEU A 134 1.75 -15.48 -4.75
C LEU A 134 2.32 -16.20 -5.98
N TYR A 135 1.86 -17.39 -6.28
CA TYR A 135 2.36 -18.25 -7.35
C TYR A 135 1.42 -18.33 -8.57
N GLY A 136 0.16 -18.00 -8.41
CA GLY A 136 -0.85 -18.12 -9.46
C GLY A 136 -1.46 -16.79 -9.87
N GLY A 137 -2.45 -16.85 -10.76
CA GLY A 137 -3.21 -15.70 -11.22
C GLY A 137 -2.50 -14.85 -12.27
N LYS A 138 -3.00 -13.63 -12.48
CA LYS A 138 -2.47 -12.70 -13.46
C LYS A 138 -1.10 -12.15 -13.10
N ALA A 139 -0.37 -11.69 -14.12
CA ALA A 139 0.90 -10.99 -13.92
C ALA A 139 0.73 -9.75 -13.03
N ARG A 140 1.64 -9.55 -12.08
CA ARG A 140 1.66 -8.42 -11.15
C ARG A 140 3.04 -8.19 -10.57
N ALA A 141 3.36 -6.97 -10.19
CA ALA A 141 4.69 -6.63 -9.66
C ALA A 141 5.05 -7.43 -8.41
N SER A 142 4.07 -7.75 -7.54
CA SER A 142 4.29 -8.53 -6.32
C SER A 142 4.69 -10.00 -6.56
N LYS A 143 4.48 -10.52 -7.76
CA LYS A 143 4.82 -11.90 -8.15
C LYS A 143 5.94 -11.95 -9.18
N ASP A 144 5.82 -11.13 -10.22
CA ASP A 144 6.68 -11.20 -11.40
C ASP A 144 7.79 -10.15 -11.38
N GLY A 145 7.68 -9.14 -10.52
CA GLY A 145 8.67 -8.09 -10.32
C GLY A 145 9.87 -8.54 -9.49
N GLU A 146 10.89 -7.72 -9.46
CA GLU A 146 12.18 -8.04 -8.85
C GLU A 146 12.33 -7.55 -7.39
N TRP A 147 11.34 -6.86 -6.86
CA TRP A 147 11.33 -6.34 -5.49
C TRP A 147 12.50 -5.39 -5.18
N SER A 148 12.92 -4.58 -6.16
CA SER A 148 13.98 -3.59 -5.94
C SER A 148 13.48 -2.34 -5.22
N GLU A 149 14.39 -1.67 -4.54
CA GLU A 149 14.15 -0.34 -4.02
C GLU A 149 13.89 0.66 -5.17
N SER A 150 14.49 0.42 -6.35
CA SER A 150 14.27 1.23 -7.55
C SER A 150 12.81 1.25 -7.97
N TYR A 151 12.16 0.08 -8.00
CA TYR A 151 10.75 -0.01 -8.34
C TYR A 151 9.86 0.69 -7.31
N ILE A 152 10.10 0.44 -6.04
CA ILE A 152 9.26 1.01 -4.97
C ILE A 152 9.41 2.52 -4.86
N CYS A 153 10.60 3.06 -5.04
CA CYS A 153 10.79 4.51 -5.08
C CYS A 153 10.03 5.17 -6.24
N ASN A 154 10.04 4.53 -7.42
CA ASN A 154 9.26 5.01 -8.57
C ASN A 154 7.75 4.91 -8.29
N LEU A 155 7.26 3.83 -7.68
CA LEU A 155 5.87 3.67 -7.30
C LEU A 155 5.43 4.77 -6.32
N ILE A 156 6.21 5.01 -5.28
CA ILE A 156 5.89 6.01 -4.25
C ILE A 156 5.89 7.41 -4.85
N ASP A 157 6.93 7.77 -5.60
CA ASP A 157 7.05 9.10 -6.23
C ASP A 157 5.88 9.35 -7.20
N TRP A 158 5.52 8.35 -8.02
CA TRP A 158 4.36 8.44 -8.90
C TRP A 158 3.05 8.63 -8.13
N HIS A 159 2.82 7.81 -7.10
CA HIS A 159 1.61 7.91 -6.31
C HIS A 159 1.50 9.25 -5.59
N LEU A 160 2.56 9.75 -5.00
CA LEU A 160 2.57 11.06 -4.34
C LEU A 160 2.27 12.19 -5.33
N LYS A 161 2.87 12.17 -6.53
CA LYS A 161 2.57 13.13 -7.60
C LYS A 161 1.10 13.08 -8.03
N GLU A 162 0.54 11.90 -8.18
CA GLU A 162 -0.88 11.75 -8.53
C GLU A 162 -1.79 12.23 -7.40
N GLN A 163 -1.46 11.95 -6.14
CA GLN A 163 -2.22 12.38 -4.97
C GLN A 163 -2.36 13.90 -4.91
N GLU A 164 -1.31 14.66 -5.22
CA GLU A 164 -1.36 16.13 -5.31
C GLU A 164 -2.39 16.63 -6.35
N THR A 165 -2.71 15.82 -7.36
CA THR A 165 -3.69 16.17 -8.40
C THR A 165 -5.11 15.71 -8.09
N MET A 166 -5.33 15.01 -6.97
CA MET A 166 -6.62 14.43 -6.56
C MET A 166 -7.33 15.33 -5.55
N SER A 167 -8.00 16.39 -6.00
CA SER A 167 -8.70 17.34 -5.11
C SER A 167 -9.80 16.70 -4.25
N TRP A 168 -10.24 15.51 -4.60
CA TRP A 168 -11.24 14.72 -3.88
C TRP A 168 -10.63 13.73 -2.86
N LEU A 169 -9.31 13.56 -2.84
CA LEU A 169 -8.62 12.70 -1.88
C LEU A 169 -8.42 13.46 -0.57
N THR A 170 -9.06 12.99 0.50
CA THR A 170 -9.02 13.62 1.82
C THR A 170 -7.81 13.22 2.65
N GLY A 171 -7.25 12.05 2.36
CA GLY A 171 -6.07 11.54 3.06
C GLY A 171 -5.65 10.17 2.58
N THR A 172 -4.43 9.83 2.93
CA THR A 172 -3.82 8.55 2.56
C THR A 172 -2.80 8.11 3.62
N ALA A 173 -2.58 6.81 3.72
CA ALA A 173 -1.54 6.25 4.57
C ALA A 173 -0.80 5.12 3.84
N TYR A 174 0.52 5.22 3.83
CA TYR A 174 1.38 4.16 3.31
C TYR A 174 1.42 2.97 4.26
N TRP A 175 1.52 1.75 3.74
CA TRP A 175 1.60 0.52 4.53
C TRP A 175 2.88 -0.26 4.24
N PRO A 176 3.66 -0.57 5.30
CA PRO A 176 3.69 0.05 6.61
C PRO A 176 4.94 0.93 6.81
N PHE A 177 5.13 1.49 8.00
CA PHE A 177 6.36 2.21 8.32
C PHE A 177 7.59 1.29 8.41
N LYS A 178 7.43 0.09 8.99
CA LYS A 178 8.52 -0.81 9.35
C LYS A 178 8.26 -2.23 8.86
N ASP A 179 9.29 -2.89 8.35
CA ASP A 179 9.25 -4.33 8.06
C ASP A 179 8.88 -5.14 9.31
N PHE A 180 8.07 -6.17 9.15
CA PHE A 180 7.63 -7.00 10.28
C PHE A 180 7.52 -8.47 9.90
N SER A 181 7.65 -9.34 10.91
CA SER A 181 7.50 -10.78 10.72
C SER A 181 6.06 -11.16 10.42
N THR A 182 5.86 -12.11 9.52
CA THR A 182 4.56 -12.65 9.17
C THR A 182 4.66 -14.15 8.92
N PRO A 183 3.71 -14.97 9.39
CA PRO A 183 3.74 -16.41 9.18
C PRO A 183 3.37 -16.83 7.76
N VAL A 184 2.84 -15.93 6.95
CA VAL A 184 2.16 -16.24 5.67
C VAL A 184 2.98 -15.95 4.42
N ARG A 185 4.27 -15.65 4.54
CA ARG A 185 5.13 -15.29 3.39
C ARG A 185 6.49 -15.97 3.43
N PRO A 186 6.52 -17.32 3.36
CA PRO A 186 7.79 -18.06 3.39
C PRO A 186 8.66 -17.83 2.14
N GLU A 187 8.04 -17.43 1.02
CA GLU A 187 8.65 -17.24 -0.30
C GLU A 187 9.25 -15.86 -0.53
N ASN A 188 9.06 -14.93 0.39
CA ASN A 188 9.65 -13.60 0.26
C ASN A 188 11.19 -13.68 0.23
N PRO A 189 11.90 -12.70 -0.39
CA PRO A 189 13.35 -12.64 -0.40
C PRO A 189 13.99 -12.82 0.98
N VAL A 190 13.35 -12.28 2.02
CA VAL A 190 13.59 -12.67 3.42
C VAL A 190 12.39 -13.48 3.88
N PRO A 191 12.51 -14.79 4.05
CA PRO A 191 11.38 -15.63 4.42
C PRO A 191 10.67 -15.16 5.68
N TYR A 192 9.35 -15.25 5.68
CA TYR A 192 8.49 -14.83 6.79
C TYR A 192 8.62 -13.35 7.20
N MET A 193 9.00 -12.50 6.26
CA MET A 193 9.09 -11.06 6.45
C MET A 193 8.18 -10.32 5.47
N ASN A 194 7.33 -9.43 5.98
CA ASN A 194 6.68 -8.41 5.16
C ASN A 194 7.68 -7.28 4.96
N GLN A 195 8.07 -7.02 3.71
CA GLN A 195 9.12 -6.07 3.34
C GLN A 195 8.60 -4.76 2.74
N LYS A 196 7.34 -4.41 3.04
CA LYS A 196 6.74 -3.15 2.59
C LYS A 196 7.17 -1.93 3.41
N GLY A 197 7.89 -2.13 4.51
CA GLY A 197 8.36 -1.03 5.35
C GLY A 197 9.24 -0.04 4.59
N VAL A 198 9.16 1.23 4.97
CA VAL A 198 10.11 2.27 4.55
C VAL A 198 11.42 2.18 5.32
N VAL A 199 11.40 1.45 6.42
CA VAL A 199 12.59 1.06 7.19
C VAL A 199 12.61 -0.45 7.39
N GLU A 200 13.79 -1.01 7.55
CA GLU A 200 13.99 -2.40 7.93
C GLU A 200 13.52 -2.64 9.38
N ARG A 201 13.52 -3.89 9.81
CA ARG A 201 13.06 -4.28 11.14
C ARG A 201 13.85 -3.65 12.30
N ASP A 202 15.12 -3.34 12.07
CA ASP A 202 16.00 -2.68 13.03
C ASP A 202 15.98 -1.15 12.93
N LEU A 203 15.06 -0.60 12.10
CA LEU A 203 14.88 0.82 11.79
C LEU A 203 15.93 1.40 10.83
N THR A 204 16.73 0.58 10.17
CA THR A 204 17.61 1.05 9.10
C THR A 204 16.75 1.59 7.93
N PRO A 205 16.93 2.86 7.51
CA PRO A 205 16.15 3.42 6.41
C PRO A 205 16.43 2.72 5.08
N LYS A 206 15.35 2.46 4.33
CA LYS A 206 15.43 2.11 2.91
C LYS A 206 15.39 3.37 2.05
N GLU A 207 15.65 3.26 0.75
CA GLU A 207 15.57 4.41 -0.17
C GLU A 207 14.19 5.07 -0.15
N SER A 208 13.14 4.29 0.00
CA SER A 208 11.75 4.79 0.13
C SER A 208 11.53 5.74 1.31
N TYR A 209 12.26 5.59 2.40
CA TYR A 209 12.24 6.53 3.53
C TYR A 209 12.65 7.94 3.08
N TYR A 210 13.69 8.04 2.27
CA TYR A 210 14.19 9.33 1.79
C TYR A 210 13.29 9.95 0.73
N VAL A 211 12.58 9.14 -0.05
CA VAL A 211 11.52 9.64 -0.94
C VAL A 211 10.44 10.33 -0.13
N PHE A 212 9.89 9.69 0.91
CA PHE A 212 8.90 10.34 1.77
C PHE A 212 9.46 11.57 2.49
N GLN A 213 10.70 11.49 2.97
CA GLN A 213 11.33 12.63 3.61
C GLN A 213 11.42 13.83 2.65
N SER A 214 11.76 13.61 1.38
CA SER A 214 11.83 14.69 0.38
C SER A 214 10.49 15.36 0.13
N TRP A 215 9.39 14.62 0.22
CA TRP A 215 8.03 15.11 0.03
C TRP A 215 7.46 15.84 1.27
N TRP A 216 7.75 15.34 2.46
CA TRP A 216 7.05 15.76 3.66
C TRP A 216 7.86 16.63 4.61
N THR A 217 9.18 16.74 4.42
CA THR A 217 9.97 17.62 5.29
C THR A 217 9.94 19.07 4.81
N THR A 218 9.92 20.00 5.77
CA THR A 218 10.15 21.42 5.52
C THR A 218 11.62 21.82 5.71
N LYS A 219 12.46 20.86 6.14
CA LYS A 219 13.89 21.08 6.35
C LYS A 219 14.64 20.83 5.04
N PRO A 220 15.64 21.66 4.70
CA PRO A 220 16.53 21.35 3.58
C PRO A 220 17.15 19.96 3.74
N MET A 221 17.10 19.17 2.68
CA MET A 221 17.74 17.86 2.64
C MET A 221 18.34 17.58 1.28
N VAL A 222 19.36 16.75 1.27
CA VAL A 222 19.96 16.17 0.06
C VAL A 222 20.18 14.68 0.32
N HIS A 223 19.75 13.86 -0.62
CA HIS A 223 19.99 12.42 -0.58
C HIS A 223 20.35 11.95 -1.98
N ILE A 224 21.41 11.16 -2.10
CA ILE A 224 21.81 10.55 -3.37
C ILE A 224 21.21 9.16 -3.43
N TYR A 225 20.24 8.96 -4.33
CA TYR A 225 19.58 7.69 -4.54
C TYR A 225 20.59 6.60 -4.93
N GLY A 226 20.38 5.40 -4.40
CA GLY A 226 21.20 4.22 -4.68
C GLY A 226 22.62 4.32 -4.10
N HIS A 227 22.83 5.09 -3.04
CA HIS A 227 24.14 5.18 -2.37
C HIS A 227 24.63 3.83 -1.86
N THR A 228 23.73 2.90 -1.55
CA THR A 228 24.04 1.52 -1.15
C THR A 228 24.26 0.56 -2.32
N TRP A 229 24.24 1.04 -3.55
CA TRP A 229 24.44 0.25 -4.76
C TRP A 229 25.94 0.10 -5.04
N PRO A 230 26.58 -1.00 -4.65
CA PRO A 230 28.03 -1.10 -4.64
C PRO A 230 28.65 -1.30 -6.04
N VAL A 231 27.86 -1.85 -6.98
CA VAL A 231 28.33 -2.16 -8.33
C VAL A 231 27.47 -1.39 -9.33
N ARG A 232 28.11 -0.66 -10.21
CA ARG A 232 27.50 0.02 -11.34
C ARG A 232 27.98 -0.63 -12.63
N TRP A 233 27.04 -0.99 -13.52
CA TRP A 233 27.35 -1.50 -14.83
C TRP A 233 27.35 -0.36 -15.85
N GLY A 234 28.10 -0.53 -16.93
CA GLY A 234 28.24 0.42 -18.02
C GLY A 234 29.62 0.37 -18.64
N ALA A 235 29.81 1.08 -19.74
CA ALA A 235 31.11 1.23 -20.38
C ALA A 235 31.99 2.21 -19.56
N GLU A 236 33.32 2.03 -19.64
CA GLU A 236 34.24 2.96 -19.05
C GLU A 236 34.03 4.39 -19.62
N GLY A 237 33.87 5.38 -18.73
CA GLY A 237 33.61 6.75 -19.10
C GLY A 237 32.15 7.06 -19.51
N GLU A 238 31.24 6.10 -19.41
CA GLU A 238 29.82 6.34 -19.62
C GLU A 238 29.27 7.30 -18.56
N GLN A 239 28.58 8.36 -19.04
CA GLN A 239 27.89 9.29 -18.15
C GLN A 239 26.61 8.67 -17.62
N ARG A 240 26.33 8.90 -16.35
CA ARG A 240 25.14 8.44 -15.67
C ARG A 240 24.43 9.59 -14.97
N ASP A 241 23.13 9.61 -15.07
CA ASP A 241 22.31 10.53 -14.28
C ASP A 241 22.30 10.10 -12.82
N ILE A 242 22.51 11.06 -11.95
CA ILE A 242 22.38 10.88 -10.50
C ILE A 242 21.03 11.48 -10.09
N LYS A 243 20.22 10.68 -9.47
CA LYS A 243 18.88 11.06 -8.98
C LYS A 243 18.90 11.34 -7.49
#